data_71c63bd5d7e7358632c6a1873704f465
#
_entry.id   71c63bd5d7e7358632c6a1873704f465
#
_cell.length_a   1.000
_cell.length_b   1.000
_cell.length_c   1.000
_cell.angle_alpha   90.00
_cell.angle_beta   90.00
_cell.angle_gamma   90.00
#
_symmetry.space_group_name_H-M   'P 1'
#
loop_
_entity.id
_entity.type
_entity.pdbx_description
1 polymer ?
#
loop_
_entity_poly.entity_id
_entity_poly.type
_entity_poly.pdbx_seq_one_letter_code
_entity_poly.pdbx_strand_id
1 'polypeptide(L)'
;MKMHIIGTGTATVSKYINTSCVFEEDNQLFLVDGTGGSDILRAFDIMNLDWKHLHHAFLSHEHTDHFLGMIWVIRTIAELLELEEYEGDFYLYGNDEVLGKALQVCRMILKKRSQAFLETRIKFVVVKDHEKRHILNYDFTFFNIGSTKAKQYGFLMEYDNGKK
;
A
#
# COMPACT_ATOMS: atom_id res chain seq x y z
N MET A 1 10.69 14.67 -5.22
CA MET A 1 9.49 13.86 -4.94
C MET A 1 8.28 14.44 -5.66
N LYS A 2 7.47 13.59 -6.26
CA LYS A 2 6.21 13.92 -6.93
C LYS A 2 5.09 13.12 -6.27
N MET A 3 3.91 13.73 -6.10
CA MET A 3 2.74 13.05 -5.54
C MET A 3 1.66 12.95 -6.61
N HIS A 4 1.23 11.71 -6.87
CA HIS A 4 0.11 11.39 -7.74
C HIS A 4 -1.13 11.14 -6.90
N ILE A 5 -2.18 11.93 -7.09
CA ILE A 5 -3.47 11.74 -6.42
C ILE A 5 -4.29 10.76 -7.26
N ILE A 6 -4.44 9.53 -6.79
CA ILE A 6 -5.23 8.49 -7.45
C ILE A 6 -6.72 8.79 -7.30
N GLY A 7 -7.15 9.13 -6.09
CA GLY A 7 -8.53 9.45 -5.81
C GLY A 7 -8.70 10.27 -4.54
N THR A 8 -9.86 10.94 -4.44
CA THR A 8 -10.23 11.79 -3.31
C THR A 8 -11.65 11.49 -2.81
N GLY A 9 -12.23 10.39 -3.29
CA GLY A 9 -13.58 9.99 -2.94
C GLY A 9 -13.71 9.40 -1.55
N THR A 10 -14.81 9.65 -0.86
CA THR A 10 -15.17 9.01 0.41
C THR A 10 -15.78 7.62 0.19
N ALA A 11 -16.02 6.86 1.25
CA ALA A 11 -16.36 5.42 1.22
C ALA A 11 -17.39 4.98 0.16
N THR A 12 -18.51 5.67 0.02
CA THR A 12 -19.64 5.22 -0.82
C THR A 12 -19.81 6.03 -2.09
N VAL A 13 -18.80 6.73 -2.55
CA VAL A 13 -18.87 7.49 -3.81
C VAL A 13 -18.81 6.54 -5.01
N SER A 14 -19.61 6.82 -6.02
CA SER A 14 -19.61 6.09 -7.28
C SER A 14 -18.97 6.87 -8.44
N LYS A 15 -18.79 8.19 -8.27
CA LYS A 15 -18.30 9.09 -9.32
C LYS A 15 -16.78 9.25 -9.32
N TYR A 16 -16.16 9.08 -8.17
CA TYR A 16 -14.71 9.31 -7.97
C TYR A 16 -14.08 8.05 -7.39
N ILE A 17 -12.79 7.86 -7.68
CA ILE A 17 -11.97 6.83 -7.04
C ILE A 17 -11.80 7.19 -5.57
N ASN A 18 -11.84 6.21 -4.67
CA ASN A 18 -11.63 6.40 -3.23
C ASN A 18 -10.22 6.95 -2.94
N THR A 19 -10.08 7.57 -1.78
CA THR A 19 -8.85 8.25 -1.37
C THR A 19 -7.64 7.32 -1.42
N SER A 20 -6.66 7.70 -2.24
CA SER A 20 -5.39 7.01 -2.39
C SER A 20 -4.40 7.93 -3.10
N CYS A 21 -3.11 7.78 -2.82
CA CYS A 21 -2.06 8.49 -3.53
C CYS A 21 -0.78 7.66 -3.66
N VAL A 22 0.07 8.05 -4.61
CA VAL A 22 1.40 7.49 -4.81
C VAL A 22 2.43 8.60 -4.72
N PHE A 23 3.45 8.40 -3.91
CA PHE A 23 4.67 9.20 -3.93
C PHE A 23 5.68 8.56 -4.89
N GLU A 24 6.24 9.38 -5.78
CA GLU A 24 7.26 8.97 -6.75
C GLU A 24 8.54 9.76 -6.52
N GLU A 25 9.67 9.05 -6.40
CA GLU A 25 11.00 9.63 -6.37
C GLU A 25 12.01 8.67 -7.00
N ASP A 26 12.86 9.19 -7.87
CA ASP A 26 13.90 8.41 -8.56
C ASP A 26 13.37 7.10 -9.16
N ASN A 27 12.19 7.18 -9.77
CA ASN A 27 11.49 6.04 -10.37
C ASN A 27 11.06 4.94 -9.38
N GLN A 28 11.02 5.25 -8.10
CA GLN A 28 10.48 4.37 -7.06
C GLN A 28 9.15 4.89 -6.55
N LEU A 29 8.23 3.98 -6.28
CA LEU A 29 6.87 4.29 -5.90
C LEU A 29 6.58 3.85 -4.47
N PHE A 30 5.86 4.69 -3.72
CA PHE A 30 5.29 4.39 -2.41
C PHE A 30 3.78 4.67 -2.46
N LEU A 31 2.96 3.63 -2.38
CA LEU A 31 1.51 3.73 -2.42
C LEU A 31 0.94 3.92 -1.01
N VAL A 32 -0.03 4.82 -0.89
CA VAL A 32 -0.83 5.02 0.34
C VAL A 32 -2.27 4.65 0.06
N ASP A 33 -2.74 3.61 0.72
CA ASP A 33 -4.04 2.96 0.59
C ASP A 33 -4.36 2.44 -0.84
N GLY A 34 -5.20 1.43 -0.90
CA GLY A 34 -5.44 0.67 -2.14
C GLY A 34 -6.68 1.10 -2.92
N THR A 35 -7.44 2.11 -2.47
CA THR A 35 -8.79 2.39 -2.97
C THR A 35 -9.83 1.31 -2.60
N GLY A 36 -11.07 1.44 -3.07
CA GLY A 36 -12.18 0.51 -2.80
C GLY A 36 -12.20 -0.74 -3.70
N GLY A 37 -11.27 -0.89 -4.64
CA GLY A 37 -11.31 -2.05 -5.54
C GLY A 37 -10.33 -2.00 -6.70
N SER A 38 -10.73 -2.60 -7.82
CA SER A 38 -9.88 -2.70 -9.02
C SER A 38 -9.62 -1.38 -9.75
N ASP A 39 -10.22 -0.29 -9.32
CA ASP A 39 -9.94 1.06 -9.86
C ASP A 39 -8.47 1.45 -9.73
N ILE A 40 -7.77 0.89 -8.74
CA ILE A 40 -6.32 1.07 -8.57
C ILE A 40 -5.53 0.64 -9.81
N LEU A 41 -5.93 -0.45 -10.47
CA LEU A 41 -5.28 -0.96 -11.68
C LEU A 41 -5.40 0.05 -12.82
N ARG A 42 -6.61 0.54 -13.06
CA ARG A 42 -6.89 1.55 -14.08
C ARG A 42 -6.18 2.87 -13.78
N ALA A 43 -6.09 3.25 -12.51
CA ALA A 43 -5.40 4.48 -12.11
C ALA A 43 -3.89 4.41 -12.44
N PHE A 44 -3.25 3.29 -12.17
CA PHE A 44 -1.85 3.07 -12.54
C PHE A 44 -1.64 3.17 -14.05
N ASP A 45 -2.50 2.52 -14.84
CA ASP A 45 -2.44 2.59 -16.32
C ASP A 45 -2.58 4.03 -16.84
N ILE A 46 -3.60 4.77 -16.38
CA ILE A 46 -3.86 6.16 -16.83
C ILE A 46 -2.71 7.10 -16.45
N MET A 47 -2.10 6.88 -15.29
CA MET A 47 -1.01 7.72 -14.78
C MET A 47 0.38 7.26 -15.25
N ASN A 48 0.46 6.18 -16.05
CA ASN A 48 1.70 5.55 -16.51
C ASN A 48 2.63 5.21 -15.34
N LEU A 49 2.07 4.68 -14.24
CA LEU A 49 2.84 4.19 -13.10
C LEU A 49 3.18 2.71 -13.33
N ASP A 50 4.46 2.37 -13.26
CA ASP A 50 4.90 0.99 -13.47
C ASP A 50 4.90 0.19 -12.16
N TRP A 51 4.14 -0.89 -12.13
CA TRP A 51 4.06 -1.81 -11.00
C TRP A 51 5.41 -2.39 -10.58
N LYS A 52 6.36 -2.51 -11.51
CA LYS A 52 7.71 -3.01 -11.25
C LYS A 52 8.53 -2.10 -10.34
N HIS A 53 8.14 -0.84 -10.23
CA HIS A 53 8.76 0.16 -9.35
C HIS A 53 8.02 0.38 -8.03
N LEU A 54 6.89 -0.32 -7.81
CA LEU A 54 6.14 -0.26 -6.55
C LEU A 54 6.67 -1.29 -5.57
N HIS A 55 7.63 -0.89 -4.74
CA HIS A 55 8.21 -1.76 -3.70
C HIS A 55 7.66 -1.50 -2.29
N HIS A 56 6.98 -0.39 -2.09
CA HIS A 56 6.49 0.01 -0.79
C HIS A 56 5.04 0.48 -0.85
N ALA A 57 4.21 0.03 0.09
CA ALA A 57 2.86 0.53 0.28
C ALA A 57 2.52 0.62 1.77
N PHE A 58 1.67 1.56 2.12
CA PHE A 58 1.11 1.72 3.45
C PHE A 58 -0.40 1.54 3.40
N LEU A 59 -0.93 0.73 4.29
CA LEU A 59 -2.36 0.52 4.47
C LEU A 59 -2.77 1.06 5.83
N SER A 60 -3.53 2.15 5.82
CA SER A 60 -3.86 2.93 7.01
C SER A 60 -4.81 2.19 7.95
N HIS A 61 -5.85 1.54 7.40
CA HIS A 61 -6.88 0.83 8.14
C HIS A 61 -7.72 -0.10 7.25
N GLU A 62 -8.68 -0.79 7.85
CA GLU A 62 -9.44 -1.89 7.25
C GLU A 62 -10.73 -1.52 6.52
N HIS A 63 -11.10 -0.24 6.43
CA HIS A 63 -12.30 0.14 5.70
C HIS A 63 -12.18 -0.20 4.22
N THR A 64 -13.28 -0.63 3.64
CA THR A 64 -13.31 -1.20 2.29
C THR A 64 -12.78 -0.27 1.21
N ASP A 65 -12.99 1.03 1.37
CA ASP A 65 -12.55 2.10 0.47
C ASP A 65 -11.04 2.39 0.49
N HIS A 66 -10.30 1.78 1.42
CA HIS A 66 -8.83 1.81 1.51
C HIS A 66 -8.21 0.43 1.29
N PHE A 67 -8.93 -0.59 1.72
CA PHE A 67 -8.42 -1.95 1.87
C PHE A 67 -8.55 -2.81 0.62
N LEU A 68 -9.72 -2.81 -0.06
CA LEU A 68 -10.00 -3.81 -1.09
C LEU A 68 -9.09 -3.68 -2.32
N GLY A 69 -8.72 -2.48 -2.70
CA GLY A 69 -7.76 -2.27 -3.77
C GLY A 69 -6.36 -2.74 -3.43
N MET A 70 -5.96 -2.75 -2.14
CA MET A 70 -4.68 -3.31 -1.73
C MET A 70 -4.58 -4.82 -2.01
N ILE A 71 -5.68 -5.54 -1.98
CA ILE A 71 -5.73 -6.95 -2.38
C ILE A 71 -5.41 -7.10 -3.88
N TRP A 72 -5.89 -6.17 -4.71
CA TRP A 72 -5.54 -6.12 -6.13
C TRP A 72 -4.06 -5.79 -6.35
N VAL A 73 -3.50 -4.87 -5.56
CA VAL A 73 -2.06 -4.56 -5.57
C VAL A 73 -1.24 -5.82 -5.28
N ILE A 74 -1.52 -6.49 -4.15
CA ILE A 74 -0.82 -7.73 -3.76
C ILE A 74 -0.94 -8.79 -4.85
N ARG A 75 -2.13 -8.95 -5.44
CA ARG A 75 -2.35 -9.88 -6.55
C ARG A 75 -1.48 -9.54 -7.76
N THR A 76 -1.42 -8.27 -8.17
CA THR A 76 -0.63 -7.80 -9.32
C THR A 76 0.85 -8.05 -9.09
N ILE A 77 1.38 -7.70 -7.91
CA ILE A 77 2.78 -7.98 -7.56
C ILE A 77 3.06 -9.49 -7.58
N ALA A 78 2.14 -10.31 -7.03
CA ALA A 78 2.31 -11.77 -7.07
C ALA A 78 2.30 -12.34 -8.50
N GLU A 79 1.49 -11.79 -9.40
CA GLU A 79 1.47 -12.20 -10.81
C GLU A 79 2.78 -11.81 -11.53
N LEU A 80 3.33 -10.63 -11.26
CA LEU A 80 4.63 -10.22 -11.79
C LEU A 80 5.79 -11.08 -11.25
N LEU A 81 5.72 -11.48 -9.98
CA LEU A 81 6.66 -12.43 -9.39
C LEU A 81 6.57 -13.82 -10.03
N GLU A 82 5.36 -14.31 -10.35
CA GLU A 82 5.15 -15.57 -11.06
C GLU A 82 5.74 -15.54 -12.48
N LEU A 83 5.73 -14.37 -13.13
CA LEU A 83 6.26 -14.16 -14.48
C LEU A 83 7.77 -13.84 -14.48
N GLU A 84 8.40 -13.78 -13.32
CA GLU A 84 9.80 -13.33 -13.15
C GLU A 84 10.06 -11.90 -13.67
N GLU A 85 9.03 -11.07 -13.67
CA GLU A 85 9.08 -9.68 -14.14
C GLU A 85 9.21 -8.65 -13.00
N TYR A 86 9.27 -9.09 -11.74
CA TYR A 86 9.40 -8.24 -10.56
C TYR A 86 10.66 -8.58 -9.78
N GLU A 87 11.57 -7.62 -9.68
CA GLU A 87 12.81 -7.75 -8.92
C GLU A 87 12.63 -7.26 -7.48
N GLY A 88 13.37 -7.86 -6.52
CA GLY A 88 13.32 -7.48 -5.11
C GLY A 88 12.01 -7.90 -4.39
N ASP A 89 11.76 -7.34 -3.24
CA ASP A 89 10.61 -7.62 -2.39
C ASP A 89 9.61 -6.46 -2.40
N PHE A 90 8.34 -6.77 -2.15
CA PHE A 90 7.29 -5.77 -1.89
C PHE A 90 7.01 -5.71 -0.39
N TYR A 91 6.95 -4.51 0.17
CA TYR A 91 6.74 -4.24 1.59
C TYR A 91 5.41 -3.51 1.80
N LEU A 92 4.47 -4.17 2.48
CA LEU A 92 3.22 -3.57 2.91
C LEU A 92 3.30 -3.22 4.39
N TYR A 93 3.29 -1.94 4.69
CA TYR A 93 3.30 -1.40 6.06
C TYR A 93 1.88 -1.15 6.55
N GLY A 94 1.63 -1.36 7.83
CA GLY A 94 0.34 -1.09 8.46
C GLY A 94 0.33 -1.57 9.91
N ASN A 95 -0.77 -1.34 10.62
CA ASN A 95 -0.95 -1.91 11.94
C ASN A 95 -1.20 -3.44 11.88
N ASP A 96 -1.09 -4.12 13.01
CA ASP A 96 -1.23 -5.58 13.13
C ASP A 96 -2.61 -6.10 12.68
N GLU A 97 -3.68 -5.36 12.99
CA GLU A 97 -5.05 -5.78 12.65
C GLU A 97 -5.29 -5.74 11.14
N VAL A 98 -4.95 -4.62 10.49
CA VAL A 98 -5.19 -4.45 9.05
C VAL A 98 -4.32 -5.39 8.23
N LEU A 99 -3.05 -5.58 8.61
CA LEU A 99 -2.16 -6.51 7.91
C LEU A 99 -2.55 -7.97 8.12
N GLY A 100 -2.99 -8.34 9.33
CA GLY A 100 -3.52 -9.67 9.59
C GLY A 100 -4.74 -9.99 8.73
N LYS A 101 -5.67 -9.04 8.59
CA LYS A 101 -6.84 -9.18 7.70
C LYS A 101 -6.43 -9.27 6.23
N ALA A 102 -5.50 -8.42 5.77
CA ALA A 102 -5.03 -8.45 4.39
C ALA A 102 -4.39 -9.80 4.04
N LEU A 103 -3.52 -10.31 4.90
CA LEU A 103 -2.90 -11.62 4.72
C LEU A 103 -3.94 -12.75 4.70
N GLN A 104 -4.91 -12.72 5.61
CA GLN A 104 -5.99 -13.70 5.66
C GLN A 104 -6.83 -13.69 4.39
N VAL A 105 -7.27 -12.53 3.92
CA VAL A 105 -8.03 -12.38 2.67
C VAL A 105 -7.22 -12.90 1.49
N CYS A 106 -5.94 -12.51 1.36
CA CYS A 106 -5.06 -13.01 0.30
C CYS A 106 -4.96 -14.55 0.31
N ARG A 107 -4.79 -15.17 1.48
CA ARG A 107 -4.76 -16.63 1.62
C ARG A 107 -6.06 -17.32 1.23
N MET A 108 -7.20 -16.65 1.40
CA MET A 108 -8.51 -17.19 1.05
C MET A 108 -8.80 -17.13 -0.45
N ILE A 109 -8.39 -16.06 -1.15
CA ILE A 109 -8.86 -15.78 -2.50
C ILE A 109 -7.80 -15.86 -3.60
N LEU A 110 -6.49 -15.73 -3.26
CA LEU A 110 -5.42 -15.81 -4.26
C LEU A 110 -5.17 -17.28 -4.68
N LYS A 111 -4.70 -17.46 -5.92
CA LYS A 111 -4.24 -18.76 -6.43
C LYS A 111 -3.10 -19.30 -5.54
N LYS A 112 -2.98 -20.63 -5.43
CA LYS A 112 -1.92 -21.26 -4.63
C LYS A 112 -0.50 -20.83 -5.02
N ARG A 113 -0.24 -20.61 -6.32
CA ARG A 113 1.05 -20.12 -6.82
C ARG A 113 1.34 -18.72 -6.27
N SER A 114 0.39 -17.79 -6.36
CA SER A 114 0.50 -16.43 -5.80
C SER A 114 0.68 -16.44 -4.28
N GLN A 115 0.00 -17.36 -3.58
CA GLN A 115 0.13 -17.50 -2.12
C GLN A 115 1.55 -17.87 -1.67
N ALA A 116 2.35 -18.52 -2.52
CA ALA A 116 3.74 -18.88 -2.21
C ALA A 116 4.65 -17.65 -1.98
N PHE A 117 4.28 -16.50 -2.52
CA PHE A 117 5.02 -15.26 -2.33
C PHE A 117 4.63 -14.48 -1.06
N LEU A 118 3.48 -14.81 -0.45
CA LEU A 118 3.05 -14.17 0.79
C LEU A 118 4.07 -14.48 1.91
N GLU A 119 4.47 -13.44 2.63
CA GLU A 119 5.47 -13.46 3.73
C GLU A 119 6.91 -13.84 3.27
N THR A 120 7.10 -14.25 2.02
CA THR A 120 8.43 -14.57 1.45
C THR A 120 8.99 -13.41 0.62
N ARG A 121 8.32 -13.00 -0.44
CA ARG A 121 8.65 -11.87 -1.32
C ARG A 121 7.70 -10.69 -1.12
N ILE A 122 6.47 -10.94 -0.66
CA ILE A 122 5.49 -9.93 -0.26
C ILE A 122 5.49 -9.87 1.27
N LYS A 123 6.15 -8.85 1.83
CA LYS A 123 6.38 -8.70 3.27
C LYS A 123 5.28 -7.88 3.92
N PHE A 124 4.63 -8.42 4.94
CA PHE A 124 3.67 -7.72 5.77
C PHE A 124 4.41 -7.16 6.99
N VAL A 125 4.66 -5.86 6.99
CA VAL A 125 5.52 -5.19 7.97
C VAL A 125 4.66 -4.43 8.98
N VAL A 126 4.42 -5.05 10.13
CA VAL A 126 3.67 -4.41 11.22
C VAL A 126 4.48 -3.24 11.77
N VAL A 127 3.85 -2.06 11.79
CA VAL A 127 4.41 -0.85 12.41
C VAL A 127 3.68 -0.53 13.70
N LYS A 128 4.43 0.00 14.68
CA LYS A 128 3.92 0.38 16.00
C LYS A 128 3.76 1.89 16.12
N ASP A 129 2.99 2.31 17.12
CA ASP A 129 2.87 3.72 17.47
C ASP A 129 4.22 4.33 17.80
N HIS A 130 4.51 5.51 17.20
CA HIS A 130 5.78 6.22 17.25
C HIS A 130 7.00 5.46 16.68
N GLU A 131 6.78 4.36 15.95
CA GLU A 131 7.87 3.65 15.30
C GLU A 131 8.42 4.46 14.12
N LYS A 132 9.77 4.51 14.05
CA LYS A 132 10.49 5.15 12.94
C LYS A 132 11.08 4.11 12.00
N ARG A 133 10.98 4.37 10.70
CA ARG A 133 11.60 3.57 9.64
C ARG A 133 12.14 4.47 8.54
N HIS A 134 13.31 4.15 8.05
CA HIS A 134 13.84 4.74 6.82
C HIS A 134 13.30 3.95 5.63
N ILE A 135 12.57 4.63 4.74
CA ILE A 135 11.93 4.03 3.56
C ILE A 135 12.21 4.95 2.39
N LEU A 136 12.82 4.42 1.32
CA LEU A 136 13.37 5.24 0.25
C LEU A 136 14.39 6.25 0.83
N ASN A 137 14.21 7.55 0.55
CA ASN A 137 15.08 8.62 1.05
C ASN A 137 14.45 9.42 2.20
N TYR A 138 13.49 8.81 2.93
CA TYR A 138 12.70 9.50 3.94
C TYR A 138 12.63 8.74 5.25
N ASP A 139 12.56 9.48 6.34
CA ASP A 139 12.26 8.95 7.67
C ASP A 139 10.75 9.01 7.90
N PHE A 140 10.14 7.85 8.04
CA PHE A 140 8.73 7.69 8.36
C PHE A 140 8.57 7.49 9.86
N THR A 141 7.73 8.30 10.49
CA THR A 141 7.27 8.08 11.87
C THR A 141 5.80 7.71 11.82
N PHE A 142 5.49 6.46 12.15
CA PHE A 142 4.10 5.96 12.18
C PHE A 142 3.44 6.30 13.50
N PHE A 143 2.14 6.59 13.50
CA PHE A 143 1.39 6.90 14.70
C PHE A 143 -0.06 6.43 14.63
N ASN A 144 -0.59 6.02 15.79
CA ASN A 144 -2.01 5.70 15.94
C ASN A 144 -2.81 7.01 16.04
N ILE A 145 -3.81 7.18 15.17
CA ILE A 145 -4.64 8.40 15.18
C ILE A 145 -5.75 8.39 16.24
N GLY A 146 -5.88 7.33 17.04
CA GLY A 146 -6.87 7.24 18.11
C GLY A 146 -8.32 7.10 17.64
N SER A 147 -8.54 6.58 16.43
CA SER A 147 -9.89 6.35 15.90
C SER A 147 -10.66 5.33 16.76
N THR A 148 -11.94 5.63 17.04
CA THR A 148 -12.84 4.74 17.79
C THR A 148 -13.56 3.71 16.90
N LYS A 149 -13.47 3.84 15.56
CA LYS A 149 -14.20 2.99 14.60
C LYS A 149 -13.37 1.82 14.10
N ALA A 150 -12.08 2.04 13.91
CA ALA A 150 -11.13 1.03 13.47
C ALA A 150 -9.75 1.43 13.98
N LYS A 151 -8.85 0.47 14.18
CA LYS A 151 -7.44 0.77 14.46
C LYS A 151 -6.83 1.39 13.22
N GLN A 152 -6.52 2.66 13.29
CA GLN A 152 -6.11 3.45 12.15
C GLN A 152 -4.78 4.16 12.44
N TYR A 153 -3.84 4.01 11.51
CA TYR A 153 -2.53 4.61 11.58
C TYR A 153 -2.35 5.67 10.49
N GLY A 154 -1.55 6.67 10.80
CA GLY A 154 -0.98 7.62 9.87
C GLY A 154 0.53 7.58 9.94
N PHE A 155 1.18 8.40 9.14
CA PHE A 155 2.62 8.62 9.22
C PHE A 155 3.00 10.09 9.00
N LEU A 156 4.10 10.48 9.58
CA LEU A 156 4.86 11.67 9.23
C LEU A 156 6.05 11.24 8.39
N MET A 157 6.25 11.90 7.25
CA MET A 157 7.39 11.66 6.36
C MET A 157 8.30 12.87 6.38
N GLU A 158 9.56 12.68 6.75
CA GLU A 158 10.59 13.71 6.82
C GLU A 158 11.72 13.38 5.85
N TYR A 159 12.10 14.38 5.05
CA TYR A 159 13.25 14.23 4.17
C TYR A 159 14.55 14.31 5.00
N ASP A 160 15.57 13.56 4.60
CA ASP A 160 16.85 13.39 5.32
C ASP A 160 17.61 14.71 5.67
N ASN A 161 17.16 15.85 5.13
CA ASN A 161 17.66 17.20 5.41
C ASN A 161 16.87 17.98 6.47
N GLY A 162 15.99 17.34 7.24
CA GLY A 162 15.17 17.99 8.27
C GLY A 162 14.10 18.95 7.72
N LYS A 163 13.76 18.87 6.42
CA LYS A 163 12.62 19.56 5.85
C LYS A 163 11.39 18.66 5.98
N LYS A 164 10.44 19.13 6.77
CA LYS A 164 9.14 18.49 6.98
C LYS A 164 8.19 18.83 5.83
#